data_9cc81d1fae082e69f8496a776ef57839
#
_entry.id   9cc81d1fae082e69f8496a776ef57839
#
_cell.length_a   1.000
_cell.length_b   1.000
_cell.length_c   1.000
_cell.angle_alpha   90.00
_cell.angle_beta   90.00
_cell.angle_gamma   90.00
#
_symmetry.space_group_name_H-M   'P 1'
#
loop_
_entity.id
_entity.type
_entity.pdbx_description
1 polymer ?
#
loop_
_entity_poly.entity_id
_entity_poly.type
_entity_poly.pdbx_seq_one_letter_code
_entity_poly.pdbx_strand_id
1 'polypeptide(L)'
;MGPLTSPKSDGSLAAIFATGNRVRWSVRLTGWALRLAATAMVLPGSVFAAPQAVYQYAVPVAHRTAYLWVPPGCQAVRGVIVTFANLTERQWLEDPAIRATAEQQCLGTIWIGPGDESILNADLKPGAGEALQEMFRAFAQKSGFPELEFAPVIPMGHSAHGQFAWRFAQWAPERTIAAIPIKTVPLPANLDLPGIPLLYLVGETTEWPQYRDGRPGDRDFFWPRVRDSALKLRALDQANLVSVVTAPGSGHFDWSPSQARFVALFIRKACEFRLPPGPSRPGPIHLRALRPDSGWFTDASGVLPEAHPAAPYQSYQGATDSAYWFFDRETALAAVAFNGDRVRRRKQMLTFEQDGQLLPVAKQGFAPLKFEPEADGITFKLNPAFLPSVPQELIDAGAPLGHANGEIHLSVVTGPAEQVAPTEFRVAMQRGDDGGDIWIEEEQDGNAEFRKAVQPGKLHIPARLTEGAPQSIRFDSLPSAKSSSPAIRLHAVSTSGLPVRFYVEYGPAQVAGDRLILTQVPRYATLPIEVKVVAYQWGRMASGSSPAIQTAEPVARTFLVTPHASARKEARQ
;
A
#
# COMPACT_ATOMS: atom_id res chain seq x y z
N MET A 1 -9.28 -66.35 27.04
CA MET A 1 -8.13 -67.12 26.60
C MET A 1 -7.13 -66.12 26.02
N GLY A 2 -6.30 -65.66 26.71
CA GLY A 2 -5.08 -65.81 27.44
C GLY A 2 -3.85 -65.71 26.53
N PRO A 3 -2.80 -65.07 27.05
CA PRO A 3 -1.88 -64.18 26.33
C PRO A 3 -0.52 -64.89 26.09
N LEU A 4 0.47 -64.17 25.55
CA LEU A 4 1.94 -64.44 25.68
C LEU A 4 2.69 -63.56 24.69
N THR A 5 3.61 -62.76 24.95
CA THR A 5 4.78 -62.48 25.80
C THR A 5 5.87 -61.90 24.90
N SER A 6 6.44 -60.83 25.36
CA SER A 6 7.72 -60.26 24.82
C SER A 6 8.92 -61.13 25.24
N PRO A 7 10.11 -60.94 24.66
CA PRO A 7 11.23 -60.72 25.54
C PRO A 7 12.15 -59.53 25.17
N LYS A 8 12.71 -58.97 26.25
CA LYS A 8 13.90 -58.13 26.33
C LYS A 8 15.18 -58.91 26.11
N SER A 9 16.25 -58.25 25.72
CA SER A 9 17.64 -58.36 26.22
C SER A 9 18.52 -57.40 25.47
N ASP A 10 19.06 -56.37 26.08
CA ASP A 10 20.34 -56.19 26.78
C ASP A 10 21.59 -56.62 25.99
N GLY A 11 22.58 -55.74 25.90
CA GLY A 11 23.93 -56.06 25.48
C GLY A 11 24.81 -54.87 25.11
N SER A 12 25.39 -54.28 26.14
CA SER A 12 26.54 -53.36 26.18
C SER A 12 27.83 -53.97 25.60
N LEU A 13 28.78 -53.08 25.13
CA LEU A 13 30.25 -53.04 25.34
C LEU A 13 30.94 -52.42 24.16
N ALA A 14 31.54 -51.27 24.34
CA ALA A 14 32.90 -50.94 24.76
C ALA A 14 33.95 -50.83 23.62
N ALA A 15 34.41 -49.62 23.54
CA ALA A 15 35.72 -49.06 23.18
C ALA A 15 36.83 -49.95 22.59
N ILE A 16 37.51 -49.47 21.54
CA ILE A 16 38.96 -49.64 21.33
C ILE A 16 39.58 -48.35 20.73
N PHE A 17 40.68 -47.93 21.36
CA PHE A 17 41.62 -46.84 21.06
C PHE A 17 42.47 -47.14 19.79
N ALA A 18 42.91 -46.12 19.01
CA ALA A 18 44.29 -45.67 19.07
C ALA A 18 44.72 -44.88 17.81
N THR A 19 45.40 -43.79 18.08
CA THR A 19 46.61 -43.20 17.45
C THR A 19 46.55 -42.79 15.97
N GLY A 20 46.78 -41.58 15.54
CA GLY A 20 47.75 -40.59 15.90
C GLY A 20 48.27 -39.95 14.63
N ASN A 21 48.24 -38.66 14.49
CA ASN A 21 49.40 -37.88 14.01
C ASN A 21 49.00 -36.39 13.94
N ARG A 22 49.71 -35.62 14.75
CA ARG A 22 49.67 -34.15 14.75
C ARG A 22 50.63 -33.63 13.68
N VAL A 23 50.12 -32.80 12.77
CA VAL A 23 50.96 -31.83 12.05
C VAL A 23 50.54 -30.43 12.49
N ARG A 24 51.41 -29.82 13.26
CA ARG A 24 51.33 -28.40 13.66
C ARG A 24 51.80 -27.55 12.50
N TRP A 25 50.94 -26.69 11.99
CA TRP A 25 51.36 -25.48 11.28
C TRP A 25 51.07 -24.25 12.15
N SER A 26 52.14 -23.64 12.66
CA SER A 26 52.10 -22.39 13.35
C SER A 26 52.15 -21.27 12.31
N VAL A 27 51.04 -20.55 12.11
CA VAL A 27 51.08 -19.24 11.46
C VAL A 27 50.85 -18.19 12.53
N ARG A 28 51.91 -17.42 12.80
CA ARG A 28 51.88 -16.21 13.62
C ARG A 28 51.15 -15.13 12.83
N LEU A 29 49.94 -14.76 13.24
CA LEU A 29 49.30 -13.51 12.88
C LEU A 29 49.32 -12.62 14.11
N THR A 30 50.27 -11.66 14.07
CA THR A 30 50.33 -10.52 14.98
C THR A 30 49.17 -9.59 14.69
N GLY A 31 48.40 -9.39 15.72
CA GLY A 31 47.19 -8.72 15.73
C GLY A 31 47.08 -7.26 15.72
N TRP A 32 46.15 -6.67 15.72
CA TRP A 32 45.60 -5.42 16.23
C TRP A 32 44.10 -5.44 15.98
N ALA A 33 43.36 -6.07 16.88
CA ALA A 33 41.92 -5.90 16.94
C ALA A 33 41.60 -4.63 17.75
N LEU A 34 41.49 -3.50 17.08
CA LEU A 34 40.80 -2.33 17.64
C LEU A 34 39.30 -2.68 17.73
N ARG A 35 38.85 -2.97 18.94
CA ARG A 35 37.40 -2.98 19.26
C ARG A 35 36.93 -1.53 19.33
N LEU A 36 36.39 -1.00 18.24
CA LEU A 36 35.52 0.15 18.26
C LEU A 36 34.16 -0.32 18.82
N ALA A 37 33.95 -0.14 20.11
CA ALA A 37 32.66 -0.13 20.72
C ALA A 37 31.95 1.15 20.25
N ALA A 38 31.22 1.08 19.16
CA ALA A 38 30.26 2.11 18.77
C ALA A 38 29.13 2.08 19.79
N THR A 39 29.23 2.89 20.83
CA THR A 39 28.08 3.25 21.66
C THR A 39 27.18 4.07 20.77
N ALA A 40 26.16 3.44 20.20
CA ALA A 40 25.06 4.14 19.56
C ALA A 40 24.37 4.94 20.66
N MET A 41 24.69 6.23 20.78
CA MET A 41 23.81 7.18 21.45
C MET A 41 22.52 7.18 20.64
N VAL A 42 21.49 6.51 21.16
CA VAL A 42 20.12 6.71 20.75
C VAL A 42 19.76 8.12 21.20
N LEU A 43 20.00 9.10 20.32
CA LEU A 43 19.37 10.41 20.44
C LEU A 43 17.85 10.14 20.39
N PRO A 44 17.03 10.79 21.25
CA PRO A 44 15.59 10.71 21.13
C PRO A 44 15.25 11.13 19.69
N GLY A 45 14.77 10.17 18.90
CA GLY A 45 14.51 10.35 17.49
C GLY A 45 13.47 11.45 17.33
N SER A 46 13.86 12.53 16.68
CA SER A 46 12.92 13.41 16.03
C SER A 46 12.14 12.51 15.05
N VAL A 47 10.89 12.21 15.34
CA VAL A 47 9.98 11.56 14.39
C VAL A 47 9.77 12.58 13.28
N PHE A 48 10.68 12.59 12.30
CA PHE A 48 10.43 13.33 11.07
C PHE A 48 9.31 12.60 10.35
N ALA A 49 8.24 13.32 10.02
CA ALA A 49 7.24 12.83 9.10
C ALA A 49 7.96 12.20 7.88
N ALA A 50 7.51 11.02 7.46
CA ALA A 50 8.10 10.37 6.29
C ALA A 50 8.06 11.34 5.10
N PRO A 51 9.16 11.45 4.32
CA PRO A 51 9.18 12.37 3.21
C PRO A 51 8.10 12.01 2.20
N GLN A 52 7.37 13.02 1.71
CA GLN A 52 6.32 12.84 0.71
C GLN A 52 6.84 12.06 -0.51
N ALA A 53 6.07 11.10 -1.00
CA ALA A 53 6.44 10.33 -2.18
C ALA A 53 6.50 11.21 -3.44
N VAL A 54 7.50 10.93 -4.29
CA VAL A 54 7.75 11.69 -5.52
C VAL A 54 6.88 11.18 -6.65
N TYR A 55 6.33 12.12 -7.45
CA TYR A 55 5.81 11.91 -8.79
C TYR A 55 6.42 12.97 -9.70
N GLN A 56 7.24 12.55 -10.64
CA GLN A 56 8.00 13.50 -11.46
C GLN A 56 7.13 14.26 -12.46
N TYR A 57 6.02 13.66 -12.89
CA TYR A 57 5.18 14.21 -13.96
C TYR A 57 3.72 14.23 -13.55
N ALA A 58 2.99 15.22 -14.07
CA ALA A 58 1.55 15.30 -13.98
C ALA A 58 0.97 15.68 -15.34
N VAL A 59 -0.16 15.07 -15.70
CA VAL A 59 -0.93 15.38 -16.91
C VAL A 59 -2.43 15.44 -16.58
N PRO A 60 -3.22 16.26 -17.30
CA PRO A 60 -4.67 16.23 -17.15
C PRO A 60 -5.23 14.95 -17.78
N VAL A 61 -6.31 14.42 -17.20
CA VAL A 61 -7.09 13.30 -17.73
C VAL A 61 -8.55 13.44 -17.31
N ALA A 62 -9.45 13.67 -18.25
CA ALA A 62 -10.91 13.71 -18.03
C ALA A 62 -11.32 14.44 -16.73
N HIS A 63 -10.95 15.71 -16.58
CA HIS A 63 -11.21 16.57 -15.40
C HIS A 63 -10.53 16.15 -14.09
N ARG A 64 -9.52 15.26 -14.19
CA ARG A 64 -8.64 14.87 -13.08
C ARG A 64 -7.19 15.19 -13.43
N THR A 65 -6.30 15.04 -12.48
CA THR A 65 -4.85 15.07 -12.70
C THR A 65 -4.28 13.68 -12.44
N ALA A 66 -3.57 13.14 -13.40
CA ALA A 66 -2.79 11.92 -13.23
C ALA A 66 -1.33 12.26 -12.92
N TYR A 67 -0.74 11.52 -12.00
CA TYR A 67 0.64 11.70 -11.53
C TYR A 67 1.45 10.44 -11.84
N LEU A 68 2.61 10.62 -12.47
CA LEU A 68 3.50 9.52 -12.84
C LEU A 68 4.81 9.61 -12.08
N TRP A 69 5.19 8.48 -11.49
CA TRP A 69 6.55 8.23 -11.04
C TRP A 69 7.20 7.18 -11.94
N VAL A 70 8.43 7.48 -12.41
CA VAL A 70 9.29 6.55 -13.13
C VAL A 70 10.50 6.25 -12.26
N PRO A 71 10.87 4.97 -12.06
CA PRO A 71 12.05 4.62 -11.30
C PRO A 71 13.32 5.24 -11.88
N PRO A 72 14.15 5.94 -11.10
CA PRO A 72 15.30 6.67 -11.62
C PRO A 72 16.36 5.81 -12.33
N GLY A 73 16.52 4.55 -11.91
CA GLY A 73 17.52 3.62 -12.44
C GLY A 73 17.12 2.94 -13.76
N CYS A 74 15.86 3.04 -14.19
CA CYS A 74 15.36 2.30 -15.34
C CYS A 74 15.72 2.96 -16.69
N GLN A 75 16.16 2.15 -17.64
CA GLN A 75 16.43 2.60 -19.02
C GLN A 75 15.16 2.79 -19.82
N ALA A 76 14.16 1.98 -19.56
CA ALA A 76 12.85 2.00 -20.20
C ALA A 76 11.79 1.51 -19.22
N VAL A 77 10.56 2.00 -19.36
CA VAL A 77 9.40 1.57 -18.58
C VAL A 77 8.82 0.31 -19.21
N ARG A 78 8.84 -0.81 -18.48
CA ARG A 78 8.36 -2.11 -18.98
C ARG A 78 6.86 -2.34 -18.77
N GLY A 79 6.23 -1.52 -17.95
CA GLY A 79 4.81 -1.55 -17.63
C GLY A 79 4.49 -0.50 -16.60
N VAL A 80 3.22 -0.36 -16.26
CA VAL A 80 2.76 0.61 -15.26
C VAL A 80 1.74 -0.01 -14.30
N ILE A 81 1.79 0.41 -13.04
CA ILE A 81 0.72 0.17 -12.06
C ILE A 81 -0.18 1.40 -12.09
N VAL A 82 -1.48 1.22 -12.28
CA VAL A 82 -2.44 2.32 -12.40
C VAL A 82 -3.54 2.19 -11.34
N THR A 83 -3.81 3.27 -10.63
CA THR A 83 -4.91 3.38 -9.67
C THR A 83 -5.67 4.70 -9.81
N PHE A 84 -6.92 4.71 -9.34
CA PHE A 84 -7.73 5.93 -9.18
C PHE A 84 -7.83 6.28 -7.71
N ALA A 85 -7.83 7.58 -7.39
CA ALA A 85 -8.05 8.06 -6.04
C ALA A 85 -9.47 7.69 -5.55
N ASN A 86 -9.52 6.96 -4.43
CA ASN A 86 -10.72 6.69 -3.66
C ASN A 86 -10.40 6.77 -2.17
N LEU A 87 -9.65 5.82 -1.62
CA LEU A 87 -9.26 5.82 -0.22
C LEU A 87 -7.76 5.52 -0.05
N THR A 88 -7.34 4.27 -0.26
CA THR A 88 -5.99 3.80 0.06
C THR A 88 -5.06 3.70 -1.16
N GLU A 89 -5.51 4.06 -2.35
CA GLU A 89 -4.76 3.83 -3.60
C GLU A 89 -3.42 4.56 -3.64
N ARG A 90 -3.36 5.77 -3.08
CA ARG A 90 -2.12 6.53 -2.97
C ARG A 90 -1.11 5.80 -2.08
N GLN A 91 -1.56 5.31 -0.92
CA GLN A 91 -0.73 4.58 0.05
C GLN A 91 -0.14 3.31 -0.56
N TRP A 92 -0.92 2.59 -1.36
CA TRP A 92 -0.42 1.42 -2.08
C TRP A 92 0.72 1.78 -3.02
N LEU A 93 0.55 2.81 -3.88
CA LEU A 93 1.58 3.23 -4.83
C LEU A 93 2.81 3.87 -4.18
N GLU A 94 2.65 4.44 -2.99
CA GLU A 94 3.70 5.12 -2.24
C GLU A 94 4.42 4.19 -1.26
N ASP A 95 3.89 2.98 -1.02
CA ASP A 95 4.51 2.00 -0.13
C ASP A 95 5.92 1.61 -0.59
N PRO A 96 6.90 1.55 0.34
CA PRO A 96 8.29 1.20 0.01
C PRO A 96 8.44 -0.16 -0.68
N ALA A 97 7.66 -1.19 -0.33
CA ALA A 97 7.74 -2.50 -0.97
C ALA A 97 7.21 -2.47 -2.41
N ILE A 98 6.11 -1.75 -2.66
CA ILE A 98 5.58 -1.54 -4.01
C ILE A 98 6.57 -0.74 -4.84
N ARG A 99 7.14 0.38 -4.30
CA ARG A 99 8.15 1.20 -4.99
C ARG A 99 9.41 0.41 -5.31
N ALA A 100 9.93 -0.37 -4.36
CA ALA A 100 11.09 -1.23 -4.59
C ALA A 100 10.84 -2.29 -5.67
N THR A 101 9.65 -2.90 -5.67
CA THR A 101 9.26 -3.84 -6.71
C THR A 101 9.11 -3.16 -8.08
N ALA A 102 8.51 -1.99 -8.11
CA ALA A 102 8.39 -1.21 -9.34
C ALA A 102 9.77 -0.80 -9.89
N GLU A 103 10.71 -0.42 -9.01
CA GLU A 103 12.09 -0.15 -9.40
C GLU A 103 12.80 -1.39 -9.94
N GLN A 104 12.70 -2.53 -9.27
CA GLN A 104 13.30 -3.79 -9.69
C GLN A 104 12.77 -4.28 -11.05
N GLN A 105 11.47 -4.09 -11.30
CA GLN A 105 10.80 -4.53 -12.52
C GLN A 105 10.72 -3.45 -13.60
N CYS A 106 11.23 -2.26 -13.35
CA CYS A 106 11.10 -1.07 -14.21
C CYS A 106 9.65 -0.72 -14.56
N LEU A 107 8.80 -0.68 -13.55
CA LEU A 107 7.41 -0.25 -13.69
C LEU A 107 7.25 1.22 -13.31
N GLY A 108 6.54 1.98 -14.12
CA GLY A 108 6.00 3.26 -13.67
C GLY A 108 4.84 3.06 -12.70
N THR A 109 4.58 4.03 -11.84
CA THR A 109 3.33 4.07 -11.05
C THR A 109 2.54 5.31 -11.42
N ILE A 110 1.25 5.13 -11.73
CA ILE A 110 0.33 6.21 -12.10
C ILE A 110 -0.80 6.25 -11.08
N TRP A 111 -0.89 7.37 -10.37
CA TRP A 111 -2.03 7.70 -9.52
C TRP A 111 -2.90 8.73 -10.22
N ILE A 112 -4.15 8.39 -10.51
CA ILE A 112 -5.14 9.32 -11.03
C ILE A 112 -5.83 9.93 -9.81
N GLY A 113 -5.54 11.20 -9.55
CA GLY A 113 -5.99 11.93 -8.37
C GLY A 113 -7.51 12.13 -8.32
N PRO A 114 -8.03 12.74 -7.23
CA PRO A 114 -9.44 13.05 -7.10
C PRO A 114 -9.93 14.00 -8.20
N GLY A 115 -11.24 14.01 -8.43
CA GLY A 115 -11.88 14.87 -9.44
C GLY A 115 -13.21 14.30 -9.91
N ASP A 116 -13.73 14.83 -11.02
CA ASP A 116 -14.99 14.41 -11.59
C ASP A 116 -14.98 12.95 -12.10
N GLU A 117 -16.00 12.18 -11.75
CA GLU A 117 -16.19 10.77 -12.13
C GLU A 117 -17.12 10.58 -13.33
N SER A 118 -17.39 11.64 -14.07
CA SER A 118 -18.31 11.59 -15.21
C SER A 118 -17.88 10.61 -16.29
N ILE A 119 -16.57 10.51 -16.57
CA ILE A 119 -15.97 9.63 -17.59
C ILE A 119 -15.10 8.56 -16.94
N LEU A 120 -14.07 8.99 -16.19
CA LEU A 120 -13.14 8.07 -15.52
C LEU A 120 -13.63 7.70 -14.13
N ASN A 121 -14.19 6.51 -14.03
CA ASN A 121 -14.55 5.86 -12.78
C ASN A 121 -14.25 4.35 -12.86
N ALA A 122 -14.59 3.63 -11.79
CA ALA A 122 -14.36 2.19 -11.71
C ALA A 122 -15.03 1.37 -12.84
N ASP A 123 -16.13 1.84 -13.38
CA ASP A 123 -16.90 1.11 -14.41
C ASP A 123 -16.36 1.30 -15.83
N LEU A 124 -15.37 2.17 -16.03
CA LEU A 124 -14.86 2.55 -17.35
C LEU A 124 -15.98 2.88 -18.32
N LYS A 125 -16.69 3.97 -18.04
CA LYS A 125 -17.78 4.48 -18.91
C LYS A 125 -17.30 4.71 -20.36
N PRO A 126 -18.19 4.81 -21.34
CA PRO A 126 -17.82 5.17 -22.71
C PRO A 126 -16.92 6.42 -22.74
N GLY A 127 -15.82 6.36 -23.48
CA GLY A 127 -14.79 7.41 -23.53
C GLY A 127 -13.65 7.27 -22.50
N ALA A 128 -13.80 6.40 -21.50
CA ALA A 128 -12.76 6.20 -20.49
C ALA A 128 -11.49 5.57 -21.08
N GLY A 129 -11.64 4.62 -21.98
CA GLY A 129 -10.52 3.97 -22.66
C GLY A 129 -9.69 4.95 -23.46
N GLU A 130 -10.34 5.83 -24.22
CA GLU A 130 -9.71 6.89 -25.00
C GLU A 130 -8.99 7.89 -24.09
N ALA A 131 -9.62 8.30 -22.99
CA ALA A 131 -9.01 9.20 -22.02
C ALA A 131 -7.76 8.57 -21.36
N LEU A 132 -7.80 7.28 -21.02
CA LEU A 132 -6.63 6.55 -20.51
C LEU A 132 -5.53 6.48 -21.57
N GLN A 133 -5.87 6.18 -22.83
CA GLN A 133 -4.88 6.12 -23.92
C GLN A 133 -4.24 7.49 -24.18
N GLU A 134 -5.01 8.57 -24.10
CA GLU A 134 -4.47 9.93 -24.22
C GLU A 134 -3.56 10.29 -23.04
N MET A 135 -3.90 9.90 -21.82
CA MET A 135 -3.04 10.04 -20.64
C MET A 135 -1.70 9.34 -20.84
N PHE A 136 -1.68 8.09 -21.30
CA PHE A 136 -0.45 7.35 -21.57
C PHE A 136 0.42 8.05 -22.62
N ARG A 137 -0.19 8.54 -23.72
CA ARG A 137 0.48 9.32 -24.76
C ARG A 137 1.07 10.62 -24.21
N ALA A 138 0.30 11.35 -23.40
CA ALA A 138 0.76 12.58 -22.78
C ALA A 138 1.95 12.34 -21.82
N PHE A 139 1.92 11.26 -21.05
CA PHE A 139 3.06 10.87 -20.23
C PHE A 139 4.28 10.47 -21.07
N ALA A 140 4.10 9.70 -22.14
CA ALA A 140 5.18 9.35 -23.05
C ALA A 140 5.89 10.59 -23.61
N GLN A 141 5.13 11.56 -24.08
CA GLN A 141 5.66 12.82 -24.62
C GLN A 141 6.34 13.67 -23.56
N LYS A 142 5.71 13.82 -22.38
CA LYS A 142 6.21 14.71 -21.32
C LYS A 142 7.46 14.15 -20.64
N SER A 143 7.53 12.84 -20.43
CA SER A 143 8.61 12.19 -19.69
C SER A 143 9.84 11.85 -20.55
N GLY A 144 9.65 11.63 -21.85
CA GLY A 144 10.68 11.12 -22.75
C GLY A 144 10.80 9.60 -22.75
N PHE A 145 9.81 8.89 -22.18
CA PHE A 145 9.70 7.43 -22.22
C PHE A 145 8.58 7.02 -23.20
N PRO A 146 8.89 6.89 -24.51
CA PRO A 146 7.88 6.67 -25.55
C PRO A 146 7.11 5.36 -25.38
N GLU A 147 7.69 4.36 -24.73
CA GLU A 147 7.05 3.09 -24.45
C GLU A 147 5.83 3.21 -23.52
N LEU A 148 5.70 4.29 -22.76
CA LEU A 148 4.52 4.52 -21.91
C LEU A 148 3.22 4.55 -22.70
N GLU A 149 3.23 4.98 -23.96
CA GLU A 149 2.04 4.98 -24.81
C GLU A 149 1.45 3.59 -24.97
N PHE A 150 2.31 2.56 -25.00
CA PHE A 150 1.93 1.16 -25.23
C PHE A 150 2.17 0.27 -24.01
N ALA A 151 2.55 0.85 -22.88
CA ALA A 151 2.94 0.10 -21.69
C ALA A 151 1.85 -0.88 -21.25
N PRO A 152 2.19 -2.12 -20.94
CA PRO A 152 1.31 -3.04 -20.23
C PRO A 152 0.96 -2.50 -18.84
N VAL A 153 -0.21 -2.88 -18.33
CA VAL A 153 -0.81 -2.29 -17.13
C VAL A 153 -1.07 -3.35 -16.07
N ILE A 154 -0.84 -3.00 -14.82
CA ILE A 154 -1.40 -3.67 -13.64
C ILE A 154 -2.45 -2.71 -13.07
N PRO A 155 -3.74 -2.86 -13.46
CA PRO A 155 -4.81 -2.09 -12.86
C PRO A 155 -5.05 -2.57 -11.42
N MET A 156 -5.08 -1.62 -10.48
CA MET A 156 -5.29 -1.88 -9.06
C MET A 156 -6.27 -0.86 -8.50
N GLY A 157 -7.11 -1.25 -7.55
CA GLY A 157 -8.04 -0.34 -6.91
C GLY A 157 -8.65 -0.92 -5.65
N HIS A 158 -9.05 -0.03 -4.76
CA HIS A 158 -9.66 -0.33 -3.48
C HIS A 158 -11.15 0.04 -3.46
N SER A 159 -11.97 -0.73 -2.74
CA SER A 159 -13.36 -0.41 -2.47
C SER A 159 -14.18 -0.21 -3.77
N ALA A 160 -14.87 0.92 -3.92
CA ALA A 160 -15.63 1.25 -5.12
C ALA A 160 -14.77 1.21 -6.39
N HIS A 161 -13.51 1.64 -6.30
CA HIS A 161 -12.58 1.64 -7.43
C HIS A 161 -11.86 0.29 -7.65
N GLY A 162 -12.07 -0.70 -6.78
CA GLY A 162 -11.53 -2.05 -6.98
C GLY A 162 -12.04 -2.72 -8.26
N GLN A 163 -13.24 -2.34 -8.72
CA GLN A 163 -13.81 -2.84 -9.98
C GLN A 163 -12.97 -2.43 -11.20
N PHE A 164 -12.28 -1.30 -11.15
CA PHE A 164 -11.35 -0.88 -12.20
C PHE A 164 -10.39 -1.98 -12.61
N ALA A 165 -9.90 -2.77 -11.65
CA ALA A 165 -8.93 -3.82 -11.91
C ALA A 165 -9.41 -4.83 -12.98
N TRP A 166 -10.61 -5.37 -12.83
CA TRP A 166 -11.13 -6.32 -13.82
C TRP A 166 -11.81 -5.65 -15.01
N ARG A 167 -12.38 -4.44 -14.86
CA ARG A 167 -12.95 -3.69 -15.99
C ARG A 167 -11.87 -3.32 -17.00
N PHE A 168 -10.70 -2.86 -16.52
CA PHE A 168 -9.56 -2.61 -17.39
C PHE A 168 -9.08 -3.89 -18.08
N ALA A 169 -8.99 -5.01 -17.33
CA ALA A 169 -8.56 -6.30 -17.89
C ALA A 169 -9.54 -6.83 -18.96
N GLN A 170 -10.83 -6.57 -18.83
CA GLN A 170 -11.83 -6.88 -19.87
C GLN A 170 -11.72 -5.96 -21.08
N TRP A 171 -11.40 -4.68 -20.88
CA TRP A 171 -11.27 -3.69 -21.95
C TRP A 171 -9.98 -3.84 -22.75
N ALA A 172 -8.86 -4.13 -22.10
CA ALA A 172 -7.55 -4.25 -22.72
C ALA A 172 -6.80 -5.51 -22.22
N PRO A 173 -7.32 -6.73 -22.50
CA PRO A 173 -6.74 -7.97 -22.00
C PRO A 173 -5.30 -8.19 -22.48
N GLU A 174 -4.97 -7.77 -23.71
CA GLU A 174 -3.63 -7.88 -24.31
C GLU A 174 -2.59 -6.99 -23.63
N ARG A 175 -3.03 -5.94 -22.91
CA ARG A 175 -2.18 -5.01 -22.15
C ARG A 175 -2.17 -5.28 -20.65
N THR A 176 -2.96 -6.24 -20.16
CA THR A 176 -3.09 -6.47 -18.71
C THR A 176 -2.08 -7.50 -18.24
N ILE A 177 -1.09 -7.06 -17.44
CA ILE A 177 -0.11 -7.96 -16.82
C ILE A 177 -0.79 -8.82 -15.75
N ALA A 178 -1.56 -8.21 -14.87
CA ALA A 178 -2.38 -8.81 -13.82
C ALA A 178 -3.44 -7.81 -13.38
N ALA A 179 -4.52 -8.26 -12.72
CA ALA A 179 -5.55 -7.39 -12.12
C ALA A 179 -5.54 -7.56 -10.59
N ILE A 180 -5.62 -6.44 -9.84
CA ILE A 180 -5.52 -6.47 -8.38
C ILE A 180 -6.68 -5.70 -7.74
N PRO A 181 -7.89 -6.33 -7.63
CA PRO A 181 -8.97 -5.79 -6.81
C PRO A 181 -8.66 -5.93 -5.31
N ILE A 182 -8.86 -4.86 -4.56
CA ILE A 182 -8.59 -4.80 -3.13
C ILE A 182 -9.88 -4.44 -2.40
N LYS A 183 -10.33 -5.29 -1.45
CA LYS A 183 -11.45 -5.02 -0.54
C LYS A 183 -12.67 -4.39 -1.25
N THR A 184 -13.10 -5.00 -2.34
CA THR A 184 -14.22 -4.51 -3.16
C THR A 184 -15.39 -5.49 -3.17
N VAL A 185 -16.38 -5.30 -4.02
CA VAL A 185 -17.50 -6.22 -4.16
C VAL A 185 -17.04 -7.59 -4.67
N PRO A 186 -17.76 -8.69 -4.37
CA PRO A 186 -17.45 -10.00 -4.92
C PRO A 186 -17.33 -9.96 -6.45
N LEU A 187 -16.47 -10.83 -6.99
CA LEU A 187 -16.25 -10.91 -8.43
C LEU A 187 -17.57 -11.22 -9.18
N PRO A 188 -17.87 -10.51 -10.29
CA PRO A 188 -19.07 -10.77 -11.07
C PRO A 188 -19.11 -12.19 -11.61
N ALA A 189 -20.28 -12.83 -11.57
CA ALA A 189 -20.44 -14.22 -12.02
C ALA A 189 -20.16 -14.43 -13.52
N ASN A 190 -20.22 -13.37 -14.31
CA ASN A 190 -19.95 -13.37 -15.75
C ASN A 190 -18.56 -12.79 -16.10
N LEU A 191 -17.69 -12.64 -15.12
CA LEU A 191 -16.32 -12.21 -15.37
C LEU A 191 -15.57 -13.30 -16.14
N ASP A 192 -14.88 -12.89 -17.21
CA ASP A 192 -14.06 -13.79 -18.03
C ASP A 192 -12.73 -13.12 -18.32
N LEU A 193 -11.66 -13.69 -17.77
CA LEU A 193 -10.29 -13.16 -17.85
C LEU A 193 -9.28 -14.29 -18.12
N PRO A 194 -9.43 -15.05 -19.21
CA PRO A 194 -8.60 -16.22 -19.45
C PRO A 194 -7.12 -15.86 -19.56
N GLY A 195 -6.30 -16.55 -18.77
CA GLY A 195 -4.84 -16.38 -18.76
C GLY A 195 -4.34 -15.06 -18.14
N ILE A 196 -5.23 -14.24 -17.56
CA ILE A 196 -4.86 -13.03 -16.82
C ILE A 196 -4.86 -13.33 -15.33
N PRO A 197 -3.72 -13.24 -14.62
CA PRO A 197 -3.70 -13.44 -13.18
C PRO A 197 -4.50 -12.35 -12.46
N LEU A 198 -5.37 -12.77 -11.56
CA LEU A 198 -6.15 -11.89 -10.71
C LEU A 198 -5.84 -12.18 -9.24
N LEU A 199 -5.35 -11.18 -8.52
CA LEU A 199 -5.20 -11.24 -7.06
C LEU A 199 -6.32 -10.45 -6.41
N TYR A 200 -7.22 -11.13 -5.71
CA TYR A 200 -8.18 -10.47 -4.83
C TYR A 200 -7.64 -10.45 -3.39
N LEU A 201 -7.35 -9.26 -2.88
CA LEU A 201 -7.05 -9.07 -1.46
C LEU A 201 -8.32 -8.65 -0.74
N VAL A 202 -8.73 -9.41 0.27
CA VAL A 202 -9.95 -9.18 1.06
C VAL A 202 -9.60 -9.02 2.54
N GLY A 203 -10.34 -8.19 3.27
CA GLY A 203 -10.27 -8.15 4.72
C GLY A 203 -10.93 -9.37 5.36
N GLU A 204 -10.52 -9.72 6.54
CA GLU A 204 -11.10 -10.85 7.29
C GLU A 204 -12.48 -10.50 7.83
N THR A 205 -12.66 -9.28 8.34
CA THR A 205 -13.82 -8.87 9.14
C THR A 205 -14.48 -7.60 8.61
N THR A 206 -15.76 -7.41 8.94
CA THR A 206 -16.51 -6.12 8.85
C THR A 206 -16.42 -5.35 7.53
N GLU A 207 -16.17 -6.00 6.37
CA GLU A 207 -15.93 -5.26 5.13
C GLU A 207 -17.18 -4.57 4.57
N TRP A 208 -18.26 -5.34 4.31
CA TRP A 208 -19.42 -4.82 3.60
C TRP A 208 -20.73 -5.11 4.33
N PRO A 209 -21.27 -4.13 5.10
CA PRO A 209 -22.52 -4.32 5.84
C PRO A 209 -23.70 -4.75 5.00
N GLN A 210 -23.81 -4.27 3.77
CA GLN A 210 -24.91 -4.60 2.86
C GLN A 210 -24.95 -6.06 2.42
N TYR A 211 -23.85 -6.79 2.59
CA TYR A 211 -23.80 -8.23 2.27
C TYR A 211 -24.02 -9.12 3.48
N ARG A 212 -24.42 -8.54 4.61
CA ARG A 212 -24.76 -9.27 5.84
C ARG A 212 -26.21 -9.71 5.76
N ASP A 213 -26.47 -10.91 5.26
CA ASP A 213 -27.82 -11.46 5.06
C ASP A 213 -28.32 -12.30 6.23
N GLY A 214 -27.66 -12.24 7.37
CA GLY A 214 -28.04 -12.94 8.61
C GLY A 214 -27.57 -14.37 8.70
N ARG A 215 -26.77 -14.86 7.75
CA ARG A 215 -26.14 -16.18 7.89
C ARG A 215 -25.11 -16.17 9.02
N PRO A 216 -24.92 -17.31 9.73
CA PRO A 216 -23.86 -17.43 10.70
C PRO A 216 -22.49 -17.06 10.06
N GLY A 217 -21.75 -16.16 10.71
CA GLY A 217 -20.48 -15.65 10.19
C GLY A 217 -20.55 -14.38 9.33
N ASP A 218 -21.70 -14.03 8.75
CA ASP A 218 -21.83 -12.85 7.89
C ASP A 218 -21.57 -11.53 8.60
N ARG A 219 -21.72 -11.47 9.91
CA ARG A 219 -21.43 -10.27 10.70
C ARG A 219 -19.95 -10.10 10.98
N ASP A 220 -19.20 -11.20 11.03
CA ASP A 220 -17.80 -11.22 11.37
C ASP A 220 -16.89 -11.31 10.15
N PHE A 221 -17.31 -12.03 9.10
CA PHE A 221 -16.43 -12.40 7.99
C PHE A 221 -17.07 -12.13 6.63
N PHE A 222 -16.39 -11.39 5.79
CA PHE A 222 -16.77 -11.15 4.41
C PHE A 222 -16.02 -12.06 3.42
N TRP A 223 -14.82 -12.47 3.76
CA TRP A 223 -13.96 -13.26 2.88
C TRP A 223 -14.60 -14.55 2.29
N PRO A 224 -15.54 -15.25 2.95
CA PRO A 224 -16.17 -16.43 2.34
C PRO A 224 -16.98 -16.09 1.07
N ARG A 225 -17.56 -14.90 0.99
CA ARG A 225 -18.29 -14.44 -0.19
C ARG A 225 -17.37 -14.20 -1.39
N VAL A 226 -16.21 -13.61 -1.12
CA VAL A 226 -15.15 -13.41 -2.12
C VAL A 226 -14.61 -14.75 -2.60
N ARG A 227 -14.32 -15.67 -1.67
CA ARG A 227 -13.94 -17.05 -1.99
C ARG A 227 -14.95 -17.70 -2.93
N ASP A 228 -16.21 -17.69 -2.54
CA ASP A 228 -17.26 -18.35 -3.30
C ASP A 228 -17.42 -17.77 -4.71
N SER A 229 -17.27 -16.43 -4.86
CA SER A 229 -17.27 -15.80 -6.18
C SER A 229 -16.05 -16.20 -7.03
N ALA A 230 -14.87 -16.25 -6.43
CA ALA A 230 -13.64 -16.67 -7.10
C ALA A 230 -13.69 -18.14 -7.56
N LEU A 231 -14.17 -19.03 -6.69
CA LEU A 231 -14.31 -20.45 -7.03
C LEU A 231 -15.35 -20.70 -8.11
N LYS A 232 -16.45 -19.94 -8.13
CA LYS A 232 -17.42 -20.00 -9.24
C LYS A 232 -16.79 -19.65 -10.58
N LEU A 233 -15.97 -18.61 -10.64
CA LEU A 233 -15.26 -18.25 -11.87
C LEU A 233 -14.29 -19.35 -12.33
N ARG A 234 -13.56 -19.94 -11.40
CA ARG A 234 -12.64 -21.06 -11.72
C ARG A 234 -13.37 -22.32 -12.16
N ALA A 235 -14.54 -22.60 -11.58
CA ALA A 235 -15.38 -23.74 -11.99
C ALA A 235 -15.99 -23.54 -13.39
N LEU A 236 -16.30 -22.28 -13.77
CA LEU A 236 -16.78 -21.96 -15.12
C LEU A 236 -15.69 -22.14 -16.17
N ASP A 237 -14.51 -21.60 -15.91
CA ASP A 237 -13.32 -21.77 -16.75
C ASP A 237 -12.05 -21.72 -15.89
N GLN A 238 -11.30 -22.83 -15.86
CA GLN A 238 -10.02 -22.90 -15.13
C GLN A 238 -8.95 -21.95 -15.70
N ALA A 239 -9.13 -21.41 -16.91
CA ALA A 239 -8.28 -20.37 -17.47
C ALA A 239 -8.40 -19.03 -16.72
N ASN A 240 -9.43 -18.83 -15.87
CA ASN A 240 -9.49 -17.76 -14.90
C ASN A 240 -8.49 -18.03 -13.75
N LEU A 241 -7.33 -17.38 -13.81
CA LEU A 241 -6.21 -17.57 -12.88
C LEU A 241 -6.40 -16.73 -11.61
N VAL A 242 -7.34 -17.15 -10.75
CA VAL A 242 -7.77 -16.36 -9.58
C VAL A 242 -7.05 -16.80 -8.31
N SER A 243 -6.43 -15.84 -7.66
CA SER A 243 -5.83 -15.92 -6.33
C SER A 243 -6.64 -15.08 -5.35
N VAL A 244 -6.91 -15.60 -4.16
CA VAL A 244 -7.53 -14.82 -3.08
C VAL A 244 -6.64 -14.91 -1.84
N VAL A 245 -6.39 -13.78 -1.21
CA VAL A 245 -5.73 -13.71 0.09
C VAL A 245 -6.56 -12.88 1.06
N THR A 246 -6.59 -13.32 2.30
CA THR A 246 -7.38 -12.69 3.35
C THR A 246 -6.44 -12.06 4.37
N ALA A 247 -6.51 -10.74 4.53
CA ALA A 247 -5.68 -10.01 5.48
C ALA A 247 -6.16 -10.24 6.93
N PRO A 248 -5.34 -10.85 7.80
CA PRO A 248 -5.76 -11.18 9.16
C PRO A 248 -6.06 -9.94 10.00
N GLY A 249 -7.18 -9.94 10.71
CA GLY A 249 -7.64 -8.86 11.57
C GLY A 249 -8.10 -7.60 10.83
N SER A 250 -7.96 -7.58 9.52
CA SER A 250 -8.23 -6.43 8.64
C SER A 250 -9.71 -6.34 8.29
N GLY A 251 -10.22 -5.12 8.17
CA GLY A 251 -11.55 -4.80 7.66
C GLY A 251 -11.49 -4.15 6.28
N HIS A 252 -12.39 -3.18 6.06
CA HIS A 252 -12.50 -2.49 4.77
C HIS A 252 -11.57 -1.29 4.65
N PHE A 253 -11.39 -0.51 5.70
CA PHE A 253 -10.80 0.83 5.67
C PHE A 253 -9.37 0.91 6.18
N ASP A 254 -8.70 -0.21 6.32
CA ASP A 254 -7.32 -0.31 6.77
C ASP A 254 -6.36 -0.65 5.63
N TRP A 255 -5.12 -0.34 5.88
CA TRP A 255 -3.99 -0.66 5.03
C TRP A 255 -2.80 -1.05 5.90
N SER A 256 -1.96 -1.96 5.47
CA SER A 256 -0.76 -2.29 6.23
C SER A 256 0.44 -2.63 5.36
N PRO A 257 1.67 -2.42 5.87
CA PRO A 257 2.89 -2.84 5.18
C PRO A 257 2.94 -4.35 4.89
N SER A 258 2.26 -5.19 5.67
CA SER A 258 2.20 -6.64 5.40
C SER A 258 1.35 -6.95 4.18
N GLN A 259 0.23 -6.27 4.00
CA GLN A 259 -0.60 -6.35 2.80
C GLN A 259 0.21 -5.88 1.58
N ALA A 260 0.88 -4.73 1.69
CA ALA A 260 1.69 -4.17 0.61
C ALA A 260 2.83 -5.11 0.18
N ARG A 261 3.53 -5.74 1.12
CA ARG A 261 4.58 -6.74 0.80
C ARG A 261 4.04 -7.93 0.01
N PHE A 262 2.85 -8.44 0.35
CA PHE A 262 2.25 -9.54 -0.40
C PHE A 262 1.85 -9.11 -1.82
N VAL A 263 1.22 -7.94 -1.96
CA VAL A 263 0.88 -7.37 -3.28
C VAL A 263 2.13 -7.11 -4.11
N ALA A 264 3.20 -6.60 -3.50
CA ALA A 264 4.50 -6.40 -4.15
C ALA A 264 5.10 -7.72 -4.68
N LEU A 265 5.04 -8.80 -3.88
CA LEU A 265 5.45 -10.14 -4.33
C LEU A 265 4.62 -10.59 -5.54
N PHE A 266 3.31 -10.42 -5.50
CA PHE A 266 2.44 -10.81 -6.60
C PHE A 266 2.74 -10.00 -7.87
N ILE A 267 2.93 -8.68 -7.76
CA ILE A 267 3.33 -7.80 -8.87
C ILE A 267 4.66 -8.26 -9.47
N ARG A 268 5.67 -8.54 -8.64
CA ARG A 268 6.97 -9.04 -9.10
C ARG A 268 6.81 -10.31 -9.93
N LYS A 269 6.06 -11.28 -9.43
CA LYS A 269 5.82 -12.55 -10.13
C LYS A 269 5.01 -12.36 -11.41
N ALA A 270 3.98 -11.53 -11.37
CA ALA A 270 3.22 -11.20 -12.59
C ALA A 270 4.14 -10.65 -13.69
N CYS A 271 5.07 -9.78 -13.35
CA CYS A 271 6.07 -9.26 -14.29
C CYS A 271 7.05 -10.35 -14.77
N GLU A 272 7.60 -11.16 -13.85
CA GLU A 272 8.54 -12.24 -14.18
C GLU A 272 7.91 -13.27 -15.13
N PHE A 273 6.63 -13.56 -14.97
CA PHE A 273 5.93 -14.56 -15.78
C PHE A 273 5.31 -14.00 -17.06
N ARG A 274 4.88 -12.74 -17.08
CA ARG A 274 4.12 -12.16 -18.20
C ARG A 274 4.95 -11.27 -19.12
N LEU A 275 5.89 -10.47 -18.57
CA LEU A 275 6.70 -9.57 -19.38
C LEU A 275 7.79 -10.33 -20.14
N PRO A 276 8.05 -10.00 -21.41
CA PRO A 276 9.19 -10.55 -22.13
C PRO A 276 10.51 -10.11 -21.46
N PRO A 277 11.61 -10.87 -21.60
CA PRO A 277 12.92 -10.49 -21.07
C PRO A 277 13.48 -9.25 -21.80
N GLY A 278 14.32 -8.50 -21.11
CA GLY A 278 15.02 -7.33 -21.66
C GLY A 278 14.28 -5.99 -21.49
N PRO A 279 14.89 -4.89 -21.94
CA PRO A 279 14.28 -3.58 -21.89
C PRO A 279 13.09 -3.49 -22.85
N SER A 280 12.11 -2.66 -22.50
CA SER A 280 11.02 -2.30 -23.40
C SER A 280 11.55 -1.63 -24.67
N ARG A 281 10.87 -1.87 -25.78
CA ARG A 281 11.07 -1.15 -27.05
C ARG A 281 9.83 -0.29 -27.31
N PRO A 282 9.95 0.81 -28.04
CA PRO A 282 8.78 1.53 -28.51
C PRO A 282 7.85 0.60 -29.30
N GLY A 283 6.56 0.62 -28.95
CA GLY A 283 5.54 -0.21 -29.57
C GLY A 283 4.86 -1.17 -28.59
N PRO A 284 3.79 -1.87 -29.03
CA PRO A 284 3.06 -2.81 -28.20
C PRO A 284 3.94 -3.95 -27.69
N ILE A 285 3.81 -4.27 -26.43
CA ILE A 285 4.49 -5.40 -25.77
C ILE A 285 3.56 -6.59 -25.75
N HIS A 286 3.97 -7.70 -26.36
CA HIS A 286 3.22 -8.94 -26.30
C HIS A 286 3.50 -9.67 -24.98
N LEU A 287 2.49 -9.75 -24.14
CA LEU A 287 2.57 -10.47 -22.87
C LEU A 287 2.62 -11.99 -23.11
N ARG A 288 3.43 -12.69 -22.32
CA ARG A 288 3.47 -14.16 -22.36
C ARG A 288 2.15 -14.72 -21.84
N ALA A 289 1.60 -15.70 -22.56
CA ALA A 289 0.39 -16.40 -22.13
C ALA A 289 0.68 -17.29 -20.91
N LEU A 290 -0.26 -17.34 -19.99
CA LEU A 290 -0.25 -18.25 -18.85
C LEU A 290 -1.36 -19.28 -18.99
N ARG A 291 -1.09 -20.48 -18.48
CA ARG A 291 -2.06 -21.58 -18.47
C ARG A 291 -2.28 -22.07 -17.04
N PRO A 292 -3.46 -22.63 -16.74
CA PRO A 292 -3.76 -23.16 -15.41
C PRO A 292 -2.71 -24.17 -14.91
N ASP A 293 -2.27 -25.06 -15.81
CA ASP A 293 -1.34 -26.14 -15.52
C ASP A 293 0.12 -25.70 -15.29
N SER A 294 0.43 -24.42 -15.53
CA SER A 294 1.75 -23.85 -15.24
C SER A 294 1.91 -23.36 -13.79
N GLY A 295 0.82 -23.35 -13.01
CA GLY A 295 0.79 -22.74 -11.67
C GLY A 295 0.81 -23.74 -10.52
N TRP A 296 0.71 -23.16 -9.34
CA TRP A 296 0.52 -23.83 -8.06
C TRP A 296 -0.88 -23.57 -7.53
N PHE A 297 -1.36 -24.51 -6.72
CA PHE A 297 -2.69 -24.43 -6.11
C PHE A 297 -2.60 -24.47 -4.60
N THR A 298 -3.51 -23.75 -3.96
CA THR A 298 -3.71 -23.78 -2.50
C THR A 298 -5.17 -24.07 -2.19
N ASP A 299 -5.39 -24.70 -1.05
CA ASP A 299 -6.73 -24.93 -0.52
C ASP A 299 -7.45 -23.58 -0.27
N ALA A 300 -8.69 -23.48 -0.72
CA ALA A 300 -9.53 -22.30 -0.57
C ALA A 300 -10.41 -22.33 0.69
N SER A 301 -10.30 -23.35 1.55
CA SER A 301 -11.10 -23.48 2.78
C SER A 301 -10.81 -22.40 3.81
N GLY A 302 -9.59 -21.86 3.81
CA GLY A 302 -9.14 -20.87 4.78
C GLY A 302 -8.93 -21.45 6.20
N VAL A 303 -8.87 -22.77 6.35
CA VAL A 303 -8.66 -23.49 7.60
C VAL A 303 -7.29 -24.14 7.60
N LEU A 304 -6.54 -24.02 8.68
CA LEU A 304 -5.26 -24.71 8.87
C LEU A 304 -5.37 -25.88 9.89
N PRO A 305 -4.65 -27.00 9.71
CA PRO A 305 -3.87 -27.33 8.53
C PRO A 305 -4.79 -27.46 7.30
N GLU A 306 -4.25 -27.07 6.14
CA GLU A 306 -4.99 -27.20 4.89
C GLU A 306 -5.34 -28.68 4.62
N ALA A 307 -6.54 -28.93 4.10
CA ALA A 307 -6.95 -30.27 3.70
C ALA A 307 -6.07 -30.80 2.56
N HIS A 308 -5.66 -29.89 1.65
CA HIS A 308 -4.78 -30.16 0.53
C HIS A 308 -3.61 -29.17 0.55
N PRO A 309 -2.41 -29.59 0.96
CA PRO A 309 -1.23 -28.73 0.97
C PRO A 309 -0.93 -28.11 -0.39
N ALA A 310 -0.37 -26.89 -0.38
CA ALA A 310 0.01 -26.19 -1.60
C ALA A 310 0.93 -27.05 -2.48
N ALA A 311 0.58 -27.20 -3.75
CA ALA A 311 1.31 -28.04 -4.69
C ALA A 311 1.18 -27.51 -6.14
N PRO A 312 2.13 -27.86 -7.05
CA PRO A 312 1.97 -27.59 -8.47
C PRO A 312 0.78 -28.35 -9.04
N TYR A 313 0.20 -27.84 -10.11
CA TYR A 313 -0.99 -28.40 -10.78
C TYR A 313 -0.98 -29.93 -10.89
N GLN A 314 0.13 -30.49 -11.35
CA GLN A 314 0.26 -31.92 -11.63
C GLN A 314 0.23 -32.83 -10.40
N SER A 315 0.52 -32.29 -9.22
CA SER A 315 0.60 -33.05 -7.96
C SER A 315 -0.36 -32.56 -6.88
N TYR A 316 -1.18 -31.55 -7.17
CA TYR A 316 -2.19 -31.06 -6.24
C TYR A 316 -3.26 -32.14 -6.01
N GLN A 317 -3.51 -32.46 -4.74
CA GLN A 317 -4.42 -33.56 -4.37
C GLN A 317 -5.89 -33.15 -4.24
N GLY A 318 -6.17 -31.84 -4.23
CA GLY A 318 -7.54 -31.29 -4.25
C GLY A 318 -8.05 -31.08 -5.68
N ALA A 319 -9.33 -30.68 -5.79
CA ALA A 319 -9.91 -30.28 -7.06
C ALA A 319 -9.38 -28.89 -7.48
N THR A 320 -8.82 -28.80 -8.68
CA THR A 320 -8.19 -27.57 -9.17
C THR A 320 -9.18 -26.44 -9.50
N ASP A 321 -10.44 -26.76 -9.74
CA ASP A 321 -11.53 -25.82 -9.96
C ASP A 321 -12.06 -25.20 -8.66
N SER A 322 -11.76 -25.83 -7.53
CA SER A 322 -12.13 -25.36 -6.17
C SER A 322 -10.92 -24.94 -5.33
N ALA A 323 -9.81 -24.60 -5.97
CA ALA A 323 -8.57 -24.13 -5.35
C ALA A 323 -8.15 -22.77 -5.91
N TYR A 324 -7.33 -22.03 -5.16
CA TYR A 324 -6.73 -20.78 -5.65
C TYR A 324 -5.51 -21.08 -6.50
N TRP A 325 -5.33 -20.30 -7.55
CA TRP A 325 -4.18 -20.39 -8.45
C TRP A 325 -3.09 -19.40 -8.05
N PHE A 326 -1.83 -19.80 -8.11
CA PHE A 326 -0.67 -18.94 -7.89
C PHE A 326 0.43 -19.24 -8.92
N PHE A 327 1.34 -18.28 -9.16
CA PHE A 327 2.39 -18.41 -10.18
C PHE A 327 3.34 -19.59 -9.92
N ASP A 328 3.77 -19.75 -8.66
CA ASP A 328 4.80 -20.68 -8.26
C ASP A 328 4.71 -21.04 -6.77
N ARG A 329 5.67 -21.88 -6.33
CA ARG A 329 5.78 -22.28 -4.92
C ARG A 329 5.90 -21.10 -3.97
N GLU A 330 6.70 -20.08 -4.36
CA GLU A 330 6.95 -18.91 -3.49
C GLU A 330 5.64 -18.17 -3.19
N THR A 331 4.87 -17.85 -4.23
CA THR A 331 3.60 -17.14 -4.06
C THR A 331 2.54 -17.96 -3.35
N ALA A 332 2.47 -19.26 -3.64
CA ALA A 332 1.50 -20.17 -3.01
C ALA A 332 1.76 -20.29 -1.49
N LEU A 333 3.02 -20.55 -1.10
CA LEU A 333 3.38 -20.65 0.32
C LEU A 333 3.30 -19.30 1.04
N ALA A 334 3.64 -18.20 0.36
CA ALA A 334 3.45 -16.85 0.92
C ALA A 334 1.98 -16.54 1.17
N ALA A 335 1.06 -16.97 0.29
CA ALA A 335 -0.38 -16.81 0.49
C ALA A 335 -0.89 -17.60 1.69
N VAL A 336 -0.46 -18.86 1.86
CA VAL A 336 -0.78 -19.69 3.03
C VAL A 336 -0.29 -19.02 4.31
N ALA A 337 0.96 -18.55 4.32
CA ALA A 337 1.53 -17.86 5.47
C ALA A 337 0.84 -16.52 5.76
N PHE A 338 0.49 -15.75 4.72
CA PHE A 338 -0.20 -14.46 4.84
C PHE A 338 -1.60 -14.64 5.42
N ASN A 339 -2.36 -15.59 4.93
CA ASN A 339 -3.69 -15.91 5.45
C ASN A 339 -3.64 -16.27 6.95
N GLY A 340 -2.54 -16.85 7.40
CA GLY A 340 -2.25 -17.11 8.80
C GLY A 340 -3.23 -18.05 9.50
N ASP A 341 -3.04 -18.17 10.82
CA ASP A 341 -3.86 -19.03 11.66
C ASP A 341 -5.04 -18.26 12.26
N ARG A 342 -6.01 -17.92 11.41
CA ARG A 342 -7.18 -17.14 11.79
C ARG A 342 -8.15 -17.90 12.70
N VAL A 343 -8.22 -19.21 12.55
CA VAL A 343 -9.26 -20.04 13.15
C VAL A 343 -8.90 -20.49 14.57
N ARG A 344 -7.62 -20.69 14.87
CA ARG A 344 -7.17 -21.29 16.13
C ARG A 344 -6.89 -20.31 17.23
N ARG A 345 -6.65 -19.03 16.89
CA ARG A 345 -6.33 -18.00 17.87
C ARG A 345 -7.59 -17.28 18.32
N ARG A 346 -7.59 -16.86 19.57
CA ARG A 346 -8.69 -16.10 20.16
C ARG A 346 -8.82 -14.73 19.51
N LYS A 347 -10.06 -14.27 19.40
CA LYS A 347 -10.40 -12.91 18.93
C LYS A 347 -9.98 -11.90 19.99
N GLN A 348 -9.38 -10.80 19.57
CA GLN A 348 -9.23 -9.55 20.31
C GLN A 348 -9.73 -8.41 19.43
N MET A 349 -10.17 -7.32 20.01
CA MET A 349 -10.74 -6.20 19.28
C MET A 349 -10.26 -4.89 19.87
N LEU A 350 -10.11 -3.90 19.00
CA LEU A 350 -9.65 -2.56 19.31
C LEU A 350 -10.77 -1.55 19.14
N THR A 351 -10.61 -0.39 19.78
CA THR A 351 -11.38 0.82 19.59
C THR A 351 -10.60 2.01 20.12
N PHE A 352 -11.01 3.21 19.80
CA PHE A 352 -10.45 4.44 20.35
C PHE A 352 -11.18 4.85 21.62
N GLU A 353 -10.48 5.58 22.48
CA GLU A 353 -11.05 6.26 23.62
C GLU A 353 -11.00 7.78 23.43
N GLN A 354 -12.14 8.45 23.56
CA GLN A 354 -12.24 9.91 23.61
C GLN A 354 -13.18 10.30 24.77
N ASP A 355 -12.90 11.41 25.44
CA ASP A 355 -13.68 11.90 26.59
C ASP A 355 -13.84 10.85 27.73
N GLY A 356 -12.85 9.95 27.90
CA GLY A 356 -12.89 8.87 28.89
C GLY A 356 -13.90 7.77 28.56
N GLN A 357 -14.33 7.67 27.29
CA GLN A 357 -15.28 6.66 26.83
C GLN A 357 -14.73 5.89 25.62
N LEU A 358 -14.93 4.57 25.64
CA LEU A 358 -14.65 3.74 24.47
C LEU A 358 -15.65 4.05 23.36
N LEU A 359 -15.16 4.34 22.18
CA LEU A 359 -15.99 4.63 21.03
C LEU A 359 -16.64 3.36 20.48
N PRO A 360 -17.93 3.40 20.06
CA PRO A 360 -18.54 2.27 19.40
C PRO A 360 -17.90 2.07 18.02
N VAL A 361 -17.64 0.82 17.67
CA VAL A 361 -17.29 0.46 16.31
C VAL A 361 -18.55 0.57 15.45
N ALA A 362 -18.56 1.50 14.50
CA ALA A 362 -19.72 1.73 13.64
C ALA A 362 -20.04 0.48 12.80
N LYS A 363 -21.29 0.35 12.36
CA LYS A 363 -21.73 -0.74 11.48
C LYS A 363 -20.90 -0.83 10.18
N GLN A 364 -20.31 0.29 9.78
CA GLN A 364 -19.43 0.38 8.62
C GLN A 364 -18.02 -0.18 8.88
N GLY A 365 -17.67 -0.53 10.12
CA GLY A 365 -16.37 -1.11 10.48
C GLY A 365 -15.29 -0.10 10.83
N PHE A 366 -15.66 1.11 11.25
CA PHE A 366 -14.73 2.13 11.76
C PHE A 366 -15.27 2.82 13.01
N ALA A 367 -14.38 3.35 13.85
CA ALA A 367 -14.74 4.17 15.00
C ALA A 367 -14.96 5.64 14.55
N PRO A 368 -16.07 6.30 14.96
CA PRO A 368 -16.33 7.69 14.60
C PRO A 368 -15.55 8.64 15.54
N LEU A 369 -14.39 9.10 15.07
CA LEU A 369 -13.52 10.01 15.82
C LEU A 369 -14.01 11.47 15.69
N LYS A 370 -13.79 12.24 16.75
CA LYS A 370 -13.96 13.70 16.74
C LYS A 370 -12.61 14.37 16.57
N PHE A 371 -12.58 15.47 15.82
CA PHE A 371 -11.41 16.33 15.75
C PHE A 371 -11.39 17.26 16.95
N GLU A 372 -10.46 17.05 17.86
CA GLU A 372 -10.28 17.84 19.09
C GLU A 372 -8.86 18.42 19.08
N PRO A 373 -8.68 19.63 18.49
CA PRO A 373 -7.35 20.19 18.32
C PRO A 373 -6.79 20.72 19.63
N GLU A 374 -5.48 20.60 19.80
CA GLU A 374 -4.68 21.29 20.82
C GLU A 374 -4.70 22.82 20.61
N ALA A 375 -4.02 23.56 21.48
CA ALA A 375 -4.00 25.02 21.45
C ALA A 375 -3.50 25.65 20.13
N ASP A 376 -2.75 24.92 19.32
CA ASP A 376 -2.32 25.35 17.98
C ASP A 376 -3.43 25.24 16.92
N GLY A 377 -4.53 24.56 17.24
CA GLY A 377 -5.71 24.38 16.39
C GLY A 377 -5.54 23.38 15.25
N ILE A 378 -4.44 22.65 15.17
CA ILE A 378 -4.12 21.69 14.10
C ILE A 378 -3.55 20.34 14.60
N THR A 379 -2.99 20.31 15.80
CA THR A 379 -2.47 19.07 16.42
C THR A 379 -3.57 18.43 17.25
N PHE A 380 -3.68 17.11 17.23
CA PHE A 380 -4.67 16.35 17.99
C PHE A 380 -4.08 15.02 18.47
N LYS A 381 -4.66 14.47 19.55
CA LYS A 381 -4.25 13.19 20.14
C LYS A 381 -5.35 12.16 20.04
N LEU A 382 -4.96 10.90 19.90
CA LEU A 382 -5.85 9.75 19.92
C LEU A 382 -5.34 8.72 20.93
N ASN A 383 -6.27 8.12 21.66
CA ASN A 383 -5.95 7.09 22.63
C ASN A 383 -6.46 5.75 22.13
N PRO A 384 -5.56 4.78 21.82
CA PRO A 384 -5.96 3.44 21.45
C PRO A 384 -6.38 2.62 22.67
N ALA A 385 -7.35 1.72 22.47
CA ALA A 385 -7.88 0.89 23.54
C ALA A 385 -8.31 -0.50 23.06
N PHE A 386 -8.33 -1.48 23.99
CA PHE A 386 -8.96 -2.77 23.73
C PHE A 386 -10.45 -2.73 24.12
N LEU A 387 -11.30 -3.39 23.31
CA LEU A 387 -12.68 -3.65 23.68
C LEU A 387 -12.74 -4.76 24.74
N PRO A 388 -13.47 -4.56 25.85
CA PRO A 388 -13.63 -5.58 26.90
C PRO A 388 -14.61 -6.69 26.53
N SER A 389 -15.49 -6.45 25.56
CA SER A 389 -16.50 -7.40 25.09
C SER A 389 -16.81 -7.22 23.61
N VAL A 390 -17.35 -8.26 23.00
CA VAL A 390 -17.77 -8.26 21.59
C VAL A 390 -18.92 -7.26 21.38
N PRO A 391 -18.84 -6.35 20.40
CA PRO A 391 -19.91 -5.44 20.04
C PRO A 391 -21.24 -6.13 19.71
N GLN A 392 -22.36 -5.44 19.97
CA GLN A 392 -23.71 -6.00 19.83
C GLN A 392 -24.07 -6.39 18.39
N GLU A 393 -23.39 -5.82 17.40
CA GLU A 393 -23.60 -6.07 15.98
C GLU A 393 -22.93 -7.35 15.47
N LEU A 394 -22.05 -7.96 16.26
CA LEU A 394 -21.26 -9.12 15.87
C LEU A 394 -21.80 -10.42 16.46
N ILE A 395 -21.30 -11.57 15.97
CA ILE A 395 -21.54 -12.87 16.56
C ILE A 395 -20.90 -12.90 17.94
N ASP A 396 -21.56 -13.61 18.87
CA ASP A 396 -21.17 -13.69 20.28
C ASP A 396 -21.20 -12.33 21.01
N ALA A 397 -22.13 -11.44 20.63
CA ALA A 397 -22.36 -10.15 21.26
C ALA A 397 -22.34 -10.23 22.79
N GLY A 398 -21.60 -9.34 23.44
CA GLY A 398 -21.45 -9.30 24.88
C GLY A 398 -20.47 -10.33 25.48
N ALA A 399 -19.94 -11.26 24.69
CA ALA A 399 -18.93 -12.18 25.17
C ALA A 399 -17.66 -11.42 25.62
N PRO A 400 -17.05 -11.77 26.76
CA PRO A 400 -15.85 -11.09 27.23
C PRO A 400 -14.66 -11.34 26.30
N LEU A 401 -13.91 -10.30 26.02
CA LEU A 401 -12.68 -10.35 25.24
C LEU A 401 -11.46 -10.27 26.15
N GLY A 402 -10.46 -11.07 25.85
CA GLY A 402 -9.10 -10.86 26.30
C GLY A 402 -8.27 -10.25 25.16
N HIS A 403 -7.01 -9.95 25.43
CA HIS A 403 -6.10 -9.41 24.44
C HIS A 403 -4.66 -9.87 24.67
N ALA A 404 -3.85 -9.78 23.63
CA ALA A 404 -2.41 -9.96 23.72
C ALA A 404 -1.76 -8.85 24.54
N ASN A 405 -0.65 -9.15 25.17
CA ASN A 405 0.23 -8.13 25.75
C ASN A 405 0.99 -7.43 24.60
N GLY A 406 1.23 -6.14 24.75
CA GLY A 406 1.96 -5.33 23.78
C GLY A 406 1.25 -4.01 23.48
N GLU A 407 1.97 -3.13 22.82
CA GLU A 407 1.46 -1.82 22.45
C GLU A 407 0.48 -1.92 21.28
N ILE A 408 -0.47 -1.00 21.26
CA ILE A 408 -1.31 -0.74 20.09
C ILE A 408 -0.62 0.37 19.30
N HIS A 409 -0.34 0.11 18.03
CA HIS A 409 0.29 1.08 17.14
C HIS A 409 -0.77 1.84 16.37
N LEU A 410 -0.57 3.16 16.26
CA LEU A 410 -1.41 4.03 15.45
C LEU A 410 -0.66 4.42 14.18
N SER A 411 -1.39 4.54 13.07
CA SER A 411 -0.84 5.07 11.82
C SER A 411 -1.90 5.79 11.00
N VAL A 412 -1.46 6.74 10.17
CA VAL A 412 -2.36 7.41 9.20
C VAL A 412 -2.57 6.48 8.01
N VAL A 413 -3.82 6.11 7.77
CA VAL A 413 -4.20 5.36 6.57
C VAL A 413 -4.28 6.30 5.37
N THR A 414 -5.02 7.40 5.48
CA THR A 414 -5.14 8.40 4.41
C THR A 414 -5.76 9.70 4.94
N GLY A 415 -5.70 10.76 4.14
CA GLY A 415 -6.25 12.08 4.45
C GLY A 415 -5.16 13.07 4.86
N PRO A 416 -5.58 14.34 5.09
CA PRO A 416 -4.67 15.45 5.33
C PRO A 416 -4.10 15.47 6.76
N ALA A 417 -3.36 14.42 7.14
CA ALA A 417 -2.70 14.34 8.44
C ALA A 417 -1.31 13.71 8.35
N GLU A 418 -0.46 14.06 9.28
CA GLU A 418 0.83 13.41 9.55
C GLU A 418 0.91 12.99 11.02
N GLN A 419 1.56 11.88 11.29
CA GLN A 419 1.87 11.44 12.65
C GLN A 419 3.13 12.15 13.14
N VAL A 420 3.06 12.78 14.31
CA VAL A 420 4.18 13.54 14.91
C VAL A 420 4.73 12.89 16.18
N ALA A 421 3.94 12.02 16.81
CA ALA A 421 4.34 11.15 17.92
C ALA A 421 3.47 9.88 17.91
N PRO A 422 3.75 8.84 18.70
CA PRO A 422 2.99 7.58 18.66
C PRO A 422 1.47 7.71 18.72
N THR A 423 0.97 8.70 19.47
CA THR A 423 -0.48 8.97 19.62
C THR A 423 -0.86 10.40 19.23
N GLU A 424 0.05 11.16 18.63
CA GLU A 424 -0.16 12.55 18.28
C GLU A 424 -0.07 12.77 16.78
N PHE A 425 -1.04 13.49 16.24
CA PHE A 425 -1.22 13.75 14.82
C PHE A 425 -1.40 15.24 14.59
N ARG A 426 -1.14 15.67 13.36
CA ARG A 426 -1.28 17.06 12.96
C ARG A 426 -1.86 17.17 11.57
N VAL A 427 -2.75 18.13 11.35
CA VAL A 427 -3.27 18.45 10.01
C VAL A 427 -2.13 18.81 9.08
N ALA A 428 -2.02 18.10 7.97
CA ALA A 428 -0.96 18.25 6.99
C ALA A 428 -1.48 17.96 5.58
N MET A 429 -1.68 19.03 4.81
CA MET A 429 -2.12 18.93 3.41
C MET A 429 -0.98 18.41 2.54
N GLN A 430 -1.33 17.59 1.57
CA GLN A 430 -0.42 17.08 0.56
C GLN A 430 -1.14 16.95 -0.78
N ARG A 431 -0.46 16.45 -1.80
CA ARG A 431 -1.00 16.25 -3.15
C ARG A 431 -2.36 15.56 -3.12
N GLY A 432 -3.35 16.17 -3.76
CA GLY A 432 -4.69 15.62 -3.89
C GLY A 432 -5.57 15.69 -2.64
N ASP A 433 -5.08 16.28 -1.54
CA ASP A 433 -5.90 16.53 -0.37
C ASP A 433 -6.70 17.83 -0.58
N ASP A 434 -7.99 17.73 -0.34
CA ASP A 434 -8.93 18.85 -0.40
C ASP A 434 -9.60 19.13 0.97
N GLY A 435 -9.03 18.58 2.05
CA GLY A 435 -9.63 18.50 3.37
C GLY A 435 -10.50 17.24 3.50
N GLY A 436 -11.47 17.25 4.43
CA GLY A 436 -12.41 16.15 4.56
C GLY A 436 -11.95 15.06 5.54
N ASP A 437 -12.00 13.81 5.10
CA ASP A 437 -11.83 12.67 6.00
C ASP A 437 -10.36 12.33 6.25
N ILE A 438 -10.01 12.16 7.53
CA ILE A 438 -8.74 11.58 7.97
C ILE A 438 -9.05 10.19 8.52
N TRP A 439 -8.34 9.20 8.01
CA TRP A 439 -8.41 7.83 8.45
C TRP A 439 -7.15 7.44 9.18
N ILE A 440 -7.31 6.96 10.40
CA ILE A 440 -6.23 6.49 11.28
C ILE A 440 -6.59 5.09 11.71
N GLU A 441 -5.64 4.19 11.73
CA GLU A 441 -5.85 2.82 12.20
C GLU A 441 -5.07 2.53 13.46
N GLU A 442 -5.66 1.68 14.27
CA GLU A 442 -5.03 0.97 15.37
C GLU A 442 -4.66 -0.43 14.90
N GLU A 443 -3.46 -0.87 15.23
CA GLU A 443 -2.98 -2.20 14.95
C GLU A 443 -2.35 -2.83 16.19
N GLN A 444 -2.72 -4.09 16.46
CA GLN A 444 -2.08 -4.93 17.45
C GLN A 444 -1.81 -6.32 16.85
N ASP A 445 -0.54 -6.70 16.80
CA ASP A 445 -0.07 -7.88 16.05
C ASP A 445 -0.61 -9.23 16.55
N GLY A 446 -1.13 -9.28 17.80
CA GLY A 446 -1.49 -10.52 18.44
C GLY A 446 -0.27 -11.29 18.97
N ASN A 447 -0.47 -12.55 19.28
CA ASN A 447 0.57 -13.46 19.76
C ASN A 447 0.18 -14.93 19.45
N ALA A 448 0.76 -15.89 20.16
CA ALA A 448 0.40 -17.32 19.99
C ALA A 448 -1.05 -17.62 20.38
N GLU A 449 -1.65 -16.84 21.29
CA GLU A 449 -3.02 -17.03 21.79
C GLU A 449 -4.05 -16.17 21.06
N PHE A 450 -3.72 -14.91 20.78
CA PHE A 450 -4.63 -13.94 20.19
C PHE A 450 -4.27 -13.62 18.72
N ARG A 451 -5.31 -13.43 17.89
CA ARG A 451 -5.15 -12.98 16.50
C ARG A 451 -4.71 -11.52 16.45
N LYS A 452 -4.12 -11.13 15.33
CA LYS A 452 -3.96 -9.72 14.96
C LYS A 452 -5.32 -9.02 14.97
N ALA A 453 -5.35 -7.78 15.44
CA ALA A 453 -6.51 -6.91 15.37
C ALA A 453 -6.14 -5.57 14.73
N VAL A 454 -7.03 -5.07 13.90
CA VAL A 454 -6.92 -3.77 13.24
C VAL A 454 -8.27 -3.07 13.38
N GLN A 455 -8.26 -1.79 13.76
CA GLN A 455 -9.47 -0.99 13.87
C GLN A 455 -9.23 0.39 13.26
N PRO A 456 -9.83 0.68 12.09
CA PRO A 456 -9.82 2.04 11.56
C PRO A 456 -10.70 2.97 12.38
N GLY A 457 -10.23 4.19 12.52
CA GLY A 457 -11.00 5.33 13.00
C GLY A 457 -11.09 6.39 11.91
N LYS A 458 -12.20 7.09 11.86
CA LYS A 458 -12.46 8.14 10.90
C LYS A 458 -12.82 9.42 11.61
N LEU A 459 -12.11 10.51 11.32
CA LEU A 459 -12.50 11.86 11.70
C LEU A 459 -12.66 12.74 10.45
N HIS A 460 -13.41 13.81 10.59
CA HIS A 460 -13.66 14.77 9.52
C HIS A 460 -13.17 16.16 9.92
N ILE A 461 -12.41 16.79 9.02
CA ILE A 461 -12.06 18.22 9.14
C ILE A 461 -12.65 18.97 7.95
N PRO A 462 -13.08 20.24 8.12
CA PRO A 462 -13.54 21.02 6.97
C PRO A 462 -12.39 21.23 5.98
N ALA A 463 -12.70 21.17 4.70
CA ALA A 463 -11.74 21.49 3.64
C ALA A 463 -11.13 22.88 3.83
N ARG A 464 -11.95 23.82 4.31
CA ARG A 464 -11.53 25.20 4.62
C ARG A 464 -12.21 25.68 5.90
N LEU A 465 -11.45 26.36 6.74
CA LEU A 465 -11.99 27.12 7.85
C LEU A 465 -12.47 28.49 7.33
N THR A 466 -13.73 28.78 7.55
CA THR A 466 -14.39 30.04 7.11
C THR A 466 -14.66 30.99 8.24
N GLU A 467 -14.47 30.57 9.49
CA GLU A 467 -14.68 31.36 10.68
C GLU A 467 -13.40 32.05 11.15
N GLY A 468 -13.53 33.20 11.78
CA GLY A 468 -12.41 33.95 12.35
C GLY A 468 -11.78 34.96 11.41
N ALA A 469 -10.56 35.41 11.75
CA ALA A 469 -9.85 36.43 10.97
C ALA A 469 -9.35 35.86 9.63
N PRO A 470 -9.56 36.59 8.51
CA PRO A 470 -9.03 36.20 7.22
C PRO A 470 -7.50 36.31 7.18
N GLN A 471 -6.86 35.49 6.36
CA GLN A 471 -5.43 35.56 6.13
C GLN A 471 -5.07 35.29 4.67
N SER A 472 -3.86 35.65 4.28
CA SER A 472 -3.28 35.39 2.98
C SER A 472 -1.83 34.94 3.11
N ILE A 473 -1.32 34.26 2.07
CA ILE A 473 0.06 33.81 2.00
C ILE A 473 0.83 34.61 0.95
N ARG A 474 2.01 35.08 1.32
CA ARG A 474 3.03 35.54 0.36
C ARG A 474 4.10 34.46 0.28
N PHE A 475 4.28 33.88 -0.91
CA PHE A 475 5.31 32.89 -1.20
C PHE A 475 6.26 33.45 -2.27
N ASP A 476 7.56 33.48 -1.97
CA ASP A 476 8.58 34.02 -2.85
C ASP A 476 8.73 33.16 -4.13
N SER A 477 9.25 33.75 -5.20
CA SER A 477 9.55 33.03 -6.42
C SER A 477 10.68 32.03 -6.24
N LEU A 478 10.63 30.93 -6.97
CA LEU A 478 11.65 29.87 -6.92
C LEU A 478 12.56 29.98 -8.15
N PRO A 479 13.91 29.91 -7.97
CA PRO A 479 14.81 29.94 -9.10
C PRO A 479 14.83 28.60 -9.82
N SER A 480 15.06 28.60 -11.14
CA SER A 480 15.38 27.38 -11.86
C SER A 480 16.64 26.73 -11.27
N ALA A 481 16.64 25.40 -11.22
CA ALA A 481 17.71 24.63 -10.58
C ALA A 481 18.31 23.62 -11.57
N LYS A 482 19.55 23.25 -11.34
CA LYS A 482 20.18 22.08 -11.99
C LYS A 482 19.84 20.84 -11.19
N SER A 483 19.83 19.68 -11.82
CA SER A 483 19.59 18.39 -11.14
C SER A 483 20.57 18.10 -9.98
N SER A 484 21.71 18.78 -9.95
CA SER A 484 22.73 18.70 -8.90
C SER A 484 22.72 19.89 -7.92
N SER A 485 21.71 20.77 -8.00
CA SER A 485 21.64 21.93 -7.11
C SER A 485 21.49 21.52 -5.65
N PRO A 486 22.06 22.29 -4.69
CA PRO A 486 21.78 22.09 -3.28
C PRO A 486 20.30 22.32 -2.97
N ALA A 487 19.90 21.97 -1.75
CA ALA A 487 18.53 22.23 -1.29
C ALA A 487 18.18 23.72 -1.42
N ILE A 488 16.98 24.00 -1.96
CA ILE A 488 16.44 25.35 -2.11
C ILE A 488 15.66 25.69 -0.84
N ARG A 489 15.95 26.83 -0.24
CA ARG A 489 15.18 27.32 0.90
C ARG A 489 13.84 27.88 0.41
N LEU A 490 12.74 27.40 0.98
CA LEU A 490 11.41 27.91 0.76
C LEU A 490 11.12 29.04 1.76
N HIS A 491 10.61 30.15 1.27
CA HIS A 491 10.24 31.28 2.13
C HIS A 491 8.83 31.75 1.81
N ALA A 492 7.93 31.55 2.77
CA ALA A 492 6.57 32.06 2.72
C ALA A 492 6.14 32.56 4.09
N VAL A 493 5.28 33.56 4.10
CA VAL A 493 4.71 34.15 5.32
C VAL A 493 3.20 34.29 5.18
N SER A 494 2.46 34.05 6.26
CA SER A 494 1.04 34.35 6.35
C SER A 494 0.83 35.69 7.03
N THR A 495 -0.24 36.41 6.69
CA THR A 495 -0.61 37.68 7.34
C THR A 495 -1.08 37.50 8.77
N SER A 496 -1.47 36.28 9.15
CA SER A 496 -1.84 35.94 10.53
C SER A 496 -0.64 35.65 11.44
N GLY A 497 0.56 35.47 10.86
CA GLY A 497 1.75 35.00 11.60
C GLY A 497 1.78 33.49 11.86
N LEU A 498 0.76 32.73 11.46
CA LEU A 498 0.78 31.27 11.56
C LEU A 498 1.83 30.68 10.59
N PRO A 499 2.50 29.58 10.98
CA PRO A 499 3.52 28.94 10.14
C PRO A 499 2.95 28.45 8.81
N VAL A 500 3.56 28.86 7.69
CA VAL A 500 3.22 28.34 6.35
C VAL A 500 3.97 27.02 6.15
N ARG A 501 3.26 26.03 5.59
CA ARG A 501 3.79 24.72 5.27
C ARG A 501 3.80 24.51 3.76
N PHE A 502 4.53 23.48 3.31
CA PHE A 502 4.76 23.25 1.89
C PHE A 502 4.57 21.78 1.54
N TYR A 503 4.13 21.51 0.32
CA TYR A 503 4.23 20.21 -0.32
C TYR A 503 4.59 20.34 -1.79
N VAL A 504 5.13 19.25 -2.37
CA VAL A 504 5.38 19.16 -3.81
C VAL A 504 4.17 18.53 -4.47
N GLU A 505 3.53 19.28 -5.35
CA GLU A 505 2.42 18.77 -6.15
C GLU A 505 2.92 17.74 -7.16
N TYR A 506 3.95 18.10 -7.94
CA TYR A 506 4.68 17.20 -8.82
C TYR A 506 6.09 17.75 -9.12
N GLY A 507 6.94 16.90 -9.65
CA GLY A 507 8.34 17.18 -9.97
C GLY A 507 9.30 16.31 -9.17
N PRO A 508 10.57 16.18 -9.59
CA PRO A 508 11.59 15.41 -8.90
C PRO A 508 12.13 16.15 -7.68
N ALA A 509 11.28 16.37 -6.68
CA ALA A 509 11.63 17.07 -5.46
C ALA A 509 10.79 16.60 -4.26
N GLN A 510 11.28 16.85 -3.05
CA GLN A 510 10.61 16.61 -1.77
C GLN A 510 10.81 17.82 -0.86
N VAL A 511 9.86 18.04 0.05
CA VAL A 511 9.96 19.06 1.09
C VAL A 511 10.39 18.43 2.41
N ALA A 512 11.35 19.05 3.09
CA ALA A 512 11.76 18.75 4.45
C ALA A 512 11.77 20.07 5.25
N GLY A 513 10.71 20.35 5.97
CA GLY A 513 10.50 21.62 6.66
C GLY A 513 10.40 22.80 5.68
N ASP A 514 11.36 23.73 5.74
CA ASP A 514 11.49 24.88 4.84
C ASP A 514 12.48 24.64 3.69
N ARG A 515 12.88 23.38 3.45
CA ARG A 515 13.84 23.03 2.41
C ARG A 515 13.20 22.15 1.34
N LEU A 516 13.38 22.55 0.09
CA LEU A 516 13.07 21.75 -1.08
C LEU A 516 14.34 21.01 -1.54
N ILE A 517 14.28 19.69 -1.52
CA ILE A 517 15.39 18.81 -1.87
C ILE A 517 15.06 18.18 -3.22
N LEU A 518 15.93 18.38 -4.22
CA LEU A 518 15.79 17.71 -5.51
C LEU A 518 16.11 16.22 -5.34
N THR A 519 15.26 15.38 -5.91
CA THR A 519 15.44 13.94 -5.94
C THR A 519 16.05 13.49 -7.26
N GLN A 520 16.41 12.22 -7.36
CA GLN A 520 16.95 11.67 -8.60
C GLN A 520 15.96 11.86 -9.75
N VAL A 521 16.46 12.40 -10.86
CA VAL A 521 15.75 12.46 -12.14
C VAL A 521 16.00 11.14 -12.88
N PRO A 522 14.98 10.51 -13.47
CA PRO A 522 15.18 9.33 -14.29
C PRO A 522 16.22 9.60 -15.40
N ARG A 523 17.17 8.68 -15.55
CA ARG A 523 18.38 8.90 -16.40
C ARG A 523 18.05 9.29 -17.85
N TYR A 524 16.97 8.75 -18.39
CA TYR A 524 16.57 8.96 -19.78
C TYR A 524 15.40 9.95 -19.93
N ALA A 525 15.04 10.64 -18.84
CA ALA A 525 13.97 11.63 -18.84
C ALA A 525 14.32 12.83 -19.75
N THR A 526 13.32 13.33 -20.43
CA THR A 526 13.43 14.60 -21.17
C THR A 526 13.51 15.76 -20.18
N LEU A 527 14.54 16.57 -20.31
CA LEU A 527 14.74 17.80 -19.52
C LEU A 527 14.46 19.02 -20.37
N PRO A 528 13.97 20.13 -19.80
CA PRO A 528 13.76 20.36 -18.37
C PRO A 528 12.48 19.70 -17.81
N ILE A 529 12.47 19.39 -16.49
CA ILE A 529 11.29 18.91 -15.79
C ILE A 529 10.77 20.04 -14.89
N GLU A 530 9.48 20.28 -14.94
CA GLU A 530 8.80 21.25 -14.09
C GLU A 530 8.58 20.66 -12.68
N VAL A 531 8.82 21.51 -11.66
CA VAL A 531 8.48 21.24 -10.27
C VAL A 531 7.44 22.25 -9.82
N LYS A 532 6.34 21.79 -9.27
CA LYS A 532 5.30 22.61 -8.65
C LYS A 532 5.29 22.42 -7.15
N VAL A 533 5.53 23.51 -6.42
CA VAL A 533 5.50 23.57 -4.95
C VAL A 533 4.33 24.41 -4.51
N VAL A 534 3.58 23.92 -3.53
CA VAL A 534 2.43 24.61 -2.95
C VAL A 534 2.77 25.02 -1.51
N ALA A 535 2.55 26.30 -1.20
CA ALA A 535 2.57 26.85 0.14
C ALA A 535 1.13 26.94 0.65
N TYR A 536 0.85 26.40 1.82
CA TYR A 536 -0.49 26.38 2.40
C TYR A 536 -0.48 26.75 3.88
N GLN A 537 -1.62 27.25 4.35
CA GLN A 537 -1.93 27.48 5.77
C GLN A 537 -3.42 27.20 5.98
N TRP A 538 -3.72 26.06 6.61
CA TRP A 538 -5.10 25.58 6.78
C TRP A 538 -5.94 26.48 7.69
N GLY A 539 -5.29 27.30 8.53
CA GLY A 539 -5.94 28.12 9.53
C GLY A 539 -5.79 27.54 10.94
N ARG A 540 -6.64 28.00 11.82
CA ARG A 540 -6.72 27.55 13.21
C ARG A 540 -8.16 27.57 13.67
N MET A 541 -8.68 26.47 14.18
CA MET A 541 -9.94 26.45 14.89
C MET A 541 -9.82 27.19 16.22
N ALA A 542 -10.91 27.79 16.68
CA ALA A 542 -10.93 28.40 18.01
C ALA A 542 -10.69 27.31 19.08
N SER A 543 -9.73 27.53 19.98
CA SER A 543 -9.43 26.62 21.09
C SER A 543 -8.99 27.40 22.31
N GLY A 544 -9.71 27.29 23.41
CA GLY A 544 -9.46 28.06 24.63
C GLY A 544 -9.47 29.58 24.38
N SER A 545 -8.34 30.25 24.66
CA SER A 545 -8.17 31.69 24.40
C SER A 545 -7.67 32.02 22.99
N SER A 546 -7.38 31.03 22.16
CA SER A 546 -6.87 31.20 20.80
C SER A 546 -8.03 31.45 19.83
N PRO A 547 -8.09 32.64 19.16
CA PRO A 547 -9.17 32.95 18.23
C PRO A 547 -9.06 32.13 16.94
N ALA A 548 -10.18 31.88 16.28
CA ALA A 548 -10.23 31.25 14.98
C ALA A 548 -9.52 32.10 13.90
N ILE A 549 -8.88 31.43 12.96
CA ILE A 549 -8.24 32.03 11.78
C ILE A 549 -8.64 31.19 10.56
N GLN A 550 -9.14 31.87 9.52
CA GLN A 550 -9.59 31.24 8.30
C GLN A 550 -8.45 30.53 7.54
N THR A 551 -8.79 29.56 6.71
CA THR A 551 -7.84 28.97 5.76
C THR A 551 -7.37 30.02 4.75
N ALA A 552 -6.07 30.14 4.55
CA ALA A 552 -5.52 30.95 3.47
C ALA A 552 -5.69 30.25 2.12
N GLU A 553 -5.88 31.02 1.05
CA GLU A 553 -5.77 30.48 -0.31
C GLU A 553 -4.35 29.95 -0.55
N PRO A 554 -4.15 28.67 -0.94
CA PRO A 554 -2.83 28.12 -1.21
C PRO A 554 -2.13 28.85 -2.36
N VAL A 555 -0.83 29.03 -2.26
CA VAL A 555 -0.03 29.72 -3.30
C VAL A 555 0.96 28.74 -3.91
N ALA A 556 0.82 28.49 -5.21
CA ALA A 556 1.73 27.62 -5.95
C ALA A 556 2.86 28.41 -6.61
N ARG A 557 4.04 27.79 -6.70
CA ARG A 557 5.17 28.26 -7.51
C ARG A 557 5.71 27.10 -8.32
N THR A 558 6.09 27.40 -9.56
CA THR A 558 6.75 26.46 -10.45
C THR A 558 8.16 26.92 -10.79
N PHE A 559 9.04 25.96 -11.03
CA PHE A 559 10.38 26.19 -11.56
C PHE A 559 10.83 24.99 -12.38
N LEU A 560 11.93 25.14 -13.13
CA LEU A 560 12.43 24.09 -14.02
C LEU A 560 13.71 23.46 -13.45
N VAL A 561 13.75 22.14 -13.46
CA VAL A 561 14.99 21.37 -13.24
C VAL A 561 15.64 21.15 -14.61
N THR A 562 16.83 21.70 -14.77
CA THR A 562 17.59 21.68 -16.03
C THR A 562 18.75 20.69 -15.97
N PRO A 563 19.31 20.27 -17.12
CA PRO A 563 20.47 19.39 -17.17
C PRO A 563 21.68 19.96 -16.43
N HIS A 564 22.51 19.09 -15.86
CA HIS A 564 23.86 19.48 -15.40
C HIS A 564 24.72 19.85 -16.61
N ALA A 565 25.54 20.88 -16.50
CA ALA A 565 26.34 21.43 -17.63
C ALA A 565 27.31 20.42 -18.30
N SER A 566 27.66 19.32 -17.60
CA SER A 566 28.54 18.25 -18.13
C SER A 566 27.84 17.25 -19.07
N ALA A 567 26.53 17.08 -18.97
CA ALA A 567 25.77 16.09 -19.76
C ALA A 567 25.65 16.44 -21.25
N ARG A 568 25.95 17.68 -21.67
CA ARG A 568 25.92 18.10 -23.07
C ARG A 568 27.09 17.58 -23.93
N LYS A 569 28.16 17.07 -23.34
CA LYS A 569 29.34 16.56 -24.09
C LYS A 569 29.20 15.09 -24.50
N GLU A 570 28.49 14.26 -23.74
CA GLU A 570 28.36 12.82 -24.05
C GLU A 570 27.24 12.46 -25.05
N ALA A 571 26.29 13.36 -25.29
CA ALA A 571 25.21 13.13 -26.27
C ALA A 571 25.59 13.52 -27.72
N ARG A 572 26.85 13.92 -27.99
CA ARG A 572 27.35 14.25 -29.32
C ARG A 572 28.52 13.38 -29.79
N GLN A 573 28.83 12.30 -29.09
CA GLN A 573 29.69 11.21 -29.53
C GLN A 573 28.84 9.92 -29.62
#